data_e3faf605b484de2d25d14a3267dfbd42
#
_entry.id   e3faf605b484de2d25d14a3267dfbd42
#
_cell.length_a   1.000
_cell.length_b   1.000
_cell.length_c   1.000
_cell.angle_alpha   90.00
_cell.angle_beta   90.00
_cell.angle_gamma   90.00
#
_symmetry.space_group_name_H-M   'P 1'
#
loop_
_entity.id
_entity.type
_entity.pdbx_description
1 polymer ?
#
loop_
_entity_poly.entity_id
_entity_poly.type
_entity_poly.pdbx_seq_one_letter_code
_entity_poly.pdbx_strand_id
1 'polypeptide(L)'
;MPLVLLLTSGNAGDSPALPVLLSQLRIPRPDGGRPRTTPDALLADKAYSAKSHRDALRARGVKVVIPEKTDQQANRKNRGSHGGRPVGFDAEAYKGRNVVQRAFNKLKDWRGLATRYDKHALIYRGGMVLASIVLWLKA
;
A
#
# COMPACT_ATOMS: atom_id res chain seq x y z
N MET A 1 0.02 -11.67 -3.45
CA MET A 1 -1.15 -12.04 -2.63
C MET A 1 -1.40 -10.97 -1.59
N PRO A 2 -2.66 -10.64 -1.20
CA PRO A 2 -2.94 -9.66 -0.14
C PRO A 2 -2.43 -10.14 1.21
N LEU A 3 -1.79 -9.24 1.97
CA LEU A 3 -1.32 -9.51 3.34
C LEU A 3 -2.21 -8.80 4.38
N VAL A 4 -2.71 -7.62 4.03
CA VAL A 4 -3.59 -6.82 4.89
C VAL A 4 -4.66 -6.19 4.01
N LEU A 5 -5.89 -6.16 4.51
CA LEU A 5 -7.04 -5.53 3.87
C LEU A 5 -7.69 -4.57 4.85
N LEU A 6 -7.79 -3.31 4.44
CA LEU A 6 -8.46 -2.26 5.18
C LEU A 6 -9.58 -1.68 4.32
N LEU A 7 -10.76 -1.52 4.90
CA LEU A 7 -11.87 -0.79 4.28
C LEU A 7 -11.93 0.61 4.85
N THR A 8 -12.10 1.56 3.96
CA THR A 8 -12.37 2.96 4.29
C THR A 8 -13.70 3.39 3.66
N SER A 9 -14.31 4.46 4.14
CA SER A 9 -15.46 5.07 3.48
C SER A 9 -15.09 5.50 2.05
N GLY A 10 -16.03 5.40 1.11
CA GLY A 10 -15.74 5.63 -0.31
C GLY A 10 -15.27 7.05 -0.67
N ASN A 11 -15.46 8.00 0.21
CA ASN A 11 -14.99 9.38 0.10
C ASN A 11 -13.69 9.65 0.86
N ALA A 12 -13.15 8.67 1.60
CA ALA A 12 -11.88 8.82 2.30
C ALA A 12 -10.71 8.66 1.32
N GLY A 13 -9.72 9.54 1.44
CA GLY A 13 -8.47 9.38 0.72
C GLY A 13 -7.67 8.18 1.21
N ASP A 14 -6.95 7.52 0.31
CA ASP A 14 -6.18 6.32 0.65
C ASP A 14 -4.93 6.63 1.49
N SER A 15 -4.36 7.82 1.32
CA SER A 15 -3.10 8.21 1.97
C SER A 15 -3.14 8.12 3.51
N PRO A 16 -4.18 8.58 4.22
CA PRO A 16 -4.28 8.44 5.68
C PRO A 16 -4.41 7.00 6.17
N ALA A 17 -4.80 6.06 5.32
CA ALA A 17 -4.93 4.64 5.69
C ALA A 17 -3.57 3.92 5.80
N LEU A 18 -2.51 4.47 5.23
CA LEU A 18 -1.19 3.83 5.21
C LEU A 18 -0.62 3.48 6.59
N PRO A 19 -0.63 4.37 7.60
CA PRO A 19 -0.14 4.02 8.93
C PRO A 19 -0.91 2.86 9.56
N VAL A 20 -2.24 2.82 9.37
CA VAL A 20 -3.11 1.76 9.88
C VAL A 20 -2.79 0.43 9.20
N LEU A 21 -2.64 0.41 7.87
CA LEU A 21 -2.22 -0.79 7.12
C LEU A 21 -0.89 -1.33 7.62
N LEU A 22 0.10 -0.45 7.80
CA LEU A 22 1.42 -0.85 8.28
C LEU A 22 1.41 -1.36 9.72
N SER A 23 0.53 -0.85 10.58
CA SER A 23 0.39 -1.34 11.96
C SER A 23 -0.19 -2.75 12.05
N GLN A 24 -1.01 -3.13 11.06
CA GLN A 24 -1.65 -4.46 10.97
C GLN A 24 -0.76 -5.49 10.27
N LEU A 25 0.36 -5.09 9.68
CA LEU A 25 1.23 -6.00 8.94
C LEU A 25 1.84 -7.05 9.87
N ARG A 26 1.59 -8.32 9.55
CA ARG A 26 2.15 -9.49 10.23
C ARG A 26 2.52 -10.52 9.18
N ILE A 27 3.81 -10.75 8.99
CA ILE A 27 4.33 -11.72 8.04
C ILE A 27 4.90 -12.89 8.84
N PRO A 28 4.26 -14.06 8.79
CA PRO A 28 4.78 -15.26 9.45
C PRO A 28 6.19 -15.58 8.96
N ARG A 29 7.01 -16.12 9.83
CA ARG A 29 8.33 -16.66 9.45
C ARG A 29 8.22 -18.17 9.23
N PRO A 30 8.85 -18.71 8.17
CA PRO A 30 8.84 -20.14 7.90
C PRO A 30 9.35 -20.98 9.09
N ASP A 31 10.38 -20.48 9.75
CA ASP A 31 11.06 -21.13 10.87
C ASP A 31 10.40 -20.88 12.23
N GLY A 32 9.21 -20.26 12.24
CA GLY A 32 8.51 -19.87 13.44
C GLY A 32 9.06 -18.59 14.08
N GLY A 33 8.62 -18.29 15.31
CA GLY A 33 9.01 -17.12 16.06
C GLY A 33 8.14 -15.88 15.79
N ARG A 34 8.60 -14.70 16.24
CA ARG A 34 7.83 -13.46 16.16
C ARG A 34 7.62 -13.03 14.69
N PRO A 35 6.36 -12.79 14.27
CA PRO A 35 6.08 -12.32 12.93
C PRO A 35 6.82 -11.03 12.61
N ARG A 36 7.23 -10.89 11.36
CA ARG A 36 7.84 -9.67 10.85
C ARG A 36 6.76 -8.60 10.64
N THR A 37 7.00 -7.39 11.15
CA THR A 37 6.05 -6.26 11.09
C THR A 37 6.51 -5.13 10.20
N THR A 38 7.74 -5.23 9.69
CA THR A 38 8.36 -4.19 8.85
C THR A 38 8.72 -4.78 7.49
N PRO A 39 8.21 -4.25 6.37
CA PRO A 39 8.63 -4.68 5.04
C PRO A 39 10.01 -4.11 4.69
N ASP A 40 10.73 -4.74 3.75
CA ASP A 40 12.01 -4.21 3.25
C ASP A 40 11.80 -2.95 2.40
N ALA A 41 10.74 -2.94 1.61
CA ALA A 41 10.39 -1.83 0.76
C ALA A 41 8.87 -1.61 0.71
N LEU A 42 8.47 -0.35 0.55
CA LEU A 42 7.10 0.04 0.25
C LEU A 42 7.04 0.68 -1.13
N LEU A 43 6.29 0.05 -2.02
CA LEU A 43 5.97 0.54 -3.35
C LEU A 43 4.53 1.06 -3.33
N ALA A 44 4.34 2.35 -3.53
CA ALA A 44 3.01 2.95 -3.56
C ALA A 44 2.91 4.02 -4.66
N ASP A 45 1.70 4.42 -4.99
CA ASP A 45 1.50 5.48 -5.98
C ASP A 45 1.77 6.88 -5.41
N LYS A 46 1.69 7.87 -6.30
CA LYS A 46 1.95 9.28 -5.94
C LYS A 46 0.95 9.86 -4.92
N ALA A 47 -0.21 9.21 -4.67
CA ALA A 47 -1.13 9.62 -3.62
C ALA A 47 -0.49 9.53 -2.23
N TYR A 48 0.42 8.57 -2.05
CA TYR A 48 1.16 8.35 -0.80
C TYR A 48 2.47 9.16 -0.68
N SER A 49 2.68 10.15 -1.55
CA SER A 49 3.95 10.91 -1.64
C SER A 49 4.18 11.93 -0.52
N ALA A 50 3.30 12.01 0.48
CA ALA A 50 3.45 12.94 1.61
C ALA A 50 4.80 12.77 2.32
N LYS A 51 5.41 13.90 2.71
CA LYS A 51 6.70 13.91 3.42
C LYS A 51 6.63 13.10 4.71
N SER A 52 5.54 13.25 5.48
CA SER A 52 5.31 12.52 6.73
C SER A 52 5.37 11.00 6.55
N HIS A 53 4.79 10.46 5.47
CA HIS A 53 4.86 9.03 5.17
C HIS A 53 6.29 8.57 4.85
N ARG A 54 7.01 9.36 4.05
CA ARG A 54 8.40 9.05 3.70
C ARG A 54 9.31 9.06 4.93
N ASP A 55 9.14 10.04 5.80
CA ASP A 55 9.95 10.18 7.01
C ASP A 55 9.64 9.04 8.01
N ALA A 56 8.36 8.72 8.21
CA ALA A 56 7.95 7.60 9.06
C ALA A 56 8.45 6.24 8.55
N LEU A 57 8.44 6.01 7.23
CA LEU A 57 8.96 4.78 6.63
C LEU A 57 10.49 4.69 6.76
N ARG A 58 11.21 5.79 6.51
CA ARG A 58 12.66 5.85 6.68
C ARG A 58 13.10 5.61 8.12
N ALA A 59 12.40 6.21 9.08
CA ALA A 59 12.65 5.98 10.50
C ALA A 59 12.49 4.50 10.90
N ARG A 60 11.66 3.74 10.16
CA ARG A 60 11.48 2.29 10.34
C ARG A 60 12.45 1.44 9.50
N GLY A 61 13.39 2.05 8.77
CA GLY A 61 14.32 1.35 7.90
C GLY A 61 13.68 0.78 6.62
N VAL A 62 12.50 1.27 6.21
CA VAL A 62 11.79 0.79 5.02
C VAL A 62 12.27 1.55 3.78
N LYS A 63 12.69 0.84 2.72
CA LYS A 63 12.98 1.45 1.41
C LYS A 63 11.69 2.03 0.82
N VAL A 64 11.69 3.33 0.53
CA VAL A 64 10.53 4.04 0.00
C VAL A 64 10.63 4.17 -1.51
N VAL A 65 9.70 3.52 -2.23
CA VAL A 65 9.63 3.58 -3.71
C VAL A 65 8.27 4.19 -4.09
N ILE A 66 8.17 5.49 -3.94
CA ILE A 66 6.96 6.27 -4.21
C ILE A 66 7.35 7.43 -5.12
N PRO A 67 6.70 7.64 -6.28
CA PRO A 67 6.98 8.79 -7.13
C PRO A 67 6.52 10.09 -6.47
N GLU A 68 7.13 11.20 -6.87
CA GLU A 68 6.65 12.52 -6.47
C GLU A 68 5.52 13.01 -7.36
N LYS A 69 4.62 13.80 -6.80
CA LYS A 69 3.63 14.55 -7.57
C LYS A 69 4.32 15.71 -8.31
N THR A 70 3.75 16.10 -9.46
CA THR A 70 4.27 17.19 -10.28
C THR A 70 4.31 18.52 -9.52
N ASP A 71 3.29 18.79 -8.72
CA ASP A 71 3.22 19.98 -7.87
C ASP A 71 4.33 20.01 -6.79
N GLN A 72 4.66 18.85 -6.20
CA GLN A 72 5.76 18.75 -5.24
C GLN A 72 7.11 19.04 -5.91
N GLN A 73 7.32 18.52 -7.12
CA GLN A 73 8.53 18.79 -7.90
C GLN A 73 8.64 20.28 -8.26
N ALA A 74 7.53 20.90 -8.73
CA ALA A 74 7.47 22.32 -9.06
C ALA A 74 7.74 23.20 -7.83
N ASN A 75 7.08 22.91 -6.70
CA ASN A 75 7.27 23.63 -5.45
C ASN A 75 8.71 23.53 -4.93
N ARG A 76 9.34 22.36 -5.06
CA ARG A 76 10.75 22.20 -4.70
C ARG A 76 11.65 23.05 -5.61
N LYS A 77 11.43 23.01 -6.93
CA LYS A 77 12.18 23.80 -7.91
C LYS A 77 12.04 25.31 -7.65
N ASN A 78 10.83 25.78 -7.35
CA ASN A 78 10.55 27.18 -7.07
C ASN A 78 11.24 27.69 -5.79
N ARG A 79 11.51 26.80 -4.82
CA ARG A 79 12.25 27.15 -3.59
C ARG A 79 13.77 27.21 -3.79
N GLY A 80 14.30 26.87 -4.95
CA GLY A 80 15.73 26.90 -5.26
C GLY A 80 16.56 26.11 -4.24
N SER A 81 17.56 26.74 -3.64
CA SER A 81 18.43 26.11 -2.64
C SER A 81 17.69 25.62 -1.39
N HIS A 82 16.56 26.23 -1.03
CA HIS A 82 15.72 25.82 0.10
C HIS A 82 14.77 24.66 -0.23
N GLY A 83 14.71 24.22 -1.49
CA GLY A 83 13.82 23.13 -1.94
C GLY A 83 14.27 21.73 -1.52
N GLY A 84 15.51 21.61 -1.09
CA GLY A 84 16.10 20.35 -0.65
C GLY A 84 16.43 19.38 -1.80
N ARG A 85 17.02 18.22 -1.44
CA ARG A 85 17.43 17.19 -2.40
C ARG A 85 16.20 16.53 -3.05
N PRO A 86 16.24 16.25 -4.37
CA PRO A 86 15.23 15.42 -5.03
C PRO A 86 15.05 14.08 -4.35
N VAL A 87 13.81 13.58 -4.35
CA VAL A 87 13.52 12.25 -3.80
C VAL A 87 14.13 11.21 -4.73
N GLY A 88 14.97 10.33 -4.18
CA GLY A 88 15.47 9.17 -4.93
C GLY A 88 14.29 8.26 -5.32
N PHE A 89 14.18 7.95 -6.61
CA PHE A 89 13.13 7.10 -7.14
C PHE A 89 13.73 5.94 -7.92
N ASP A 90 13.44 4.72 -7.48
CA ASP A 90 13.86 3.49 -8.12
C ASP A 90 12.76 3.04 -9.10
N ALA A 91 12.93 3.39 -10.38
CA ALA A 91 11.95 3.11 -11.43
C ALA A 91 11.83 1.61 -11.72
N GLU A 92 12.92 0.84 -11.61
CA GLU A 92 12.89 -0.60 -11.84
C GLU A 92 12.11 -1.31 -10.73
N ALA A 93 12.43 -1.02 -9.48
CA ALA A 93 11.67 -1.56 -8.36
C ALA A 93 10.18 -1.16 -8.44
N TYR A 94 9.88 0.04 -8.92
CA TYR A 94 8.49 0.53 -9.03
C TYR A 94 7.63 -0.29 -10.01
N LYS A 95 8.20 -0.92 -11.02
CA LYS A 95 7.47 -1.83 -11.92
C LYS A 95 6.80 -2.97 -11.15
N GLY A 96 7.39 -3.40 -10.05
CA GLY A 96 6.84 -4.41 -9.14
C GLY A 96 5.49 -4.03 -8.50
N ARG A 97 5.13 -2.73 -8.46
CA ARG A 97 3.84 -2.25 -7.94
C ARG A 97 2.63 -2.85 -8.68
N ASN A 98 2.81 -3.31 -9.91
CA ASN A 98 1.75 -3.96 -10.69
C ASN A 98 1.13 -5.19 -9.99
N VAL A 99 1.84 -5.79 -9.02
CA VAL A 99 1.32 -6.89 -8.18
C VAL A 99 0.02 -6.50 -7.47
N VAL A 100 -0.10 -5.26 -6.99
CA VAL A 100 -1.30 -4.75 -6.32
C VAL A 100 -2.49 -4.72 -7.28
N GLN A 101 -2.28 -4.23 -8.51
CA GLN A 101 -3.31 -4.17 -9.53
C GLN A 101 -3.82 -5.57 -9.89
N ARG A 102 -2.89 -6.53 -10.06
CA ARG A 102 -3.24 -7.92 -10.33
C ARG A 102 -3.99 -8.57 -9.17
N ALA A 103 -3.64 -8.26 -7.93
CA ALA A 103 -4.36 -8.75 -6.76
C ALA A 103 -5.81 -8.22 -6.72
N PHE A 104 -6.01 -6.93 -7.00
CA PHE A 104 -7.37 -6.36 -7.11
C PHE A 104 -8.17 -6.97 -8.23
N ASN A 105 -7.57 -7.21 -9.40
CA ASN A 105 -8.27 -7.87 -10.51
C ASN A 105 -8.73 -9.27 -10.09
N LYS A 106 -7.86 -10.09 -9.52
CA LYS A 106 -8.22 -11.43 -9.02
C LYS A 106 -9.33 -11.40 -7.95
N LEU A 107 -9.35 -10.39 -7.08
CA LEU A 107 -10.45 -10.23 -6.12
C LEU A 107 -11.77 -9.85 -6.81
N LYS A 108 -11.72 -9.07 -7.90
CA LYS A 108 -12.90 -8.68 -8.69
C LYS A 108 -13.48 -9.83 -9.53
N ASP A 109 -12.76 -10.93 -9.73
CA ASP A 109 -13.32 -12.15 -10.37
C ASP A 109 -14.49 -12.71 -9.54
N TRP A 110 -14.56 -12.36 -8.26
CA TRP A 110 -15.69 -12.66 -7.38
C TRP A 110 -16.77 -11.58 -7.54
N ARG A 111 -17.84 -11.91 -8.24
CA ARG A 111 -18.92 -10.97 -8.60
C ARG A 111 -19.44 -10.22 -7.35
N GLY A 112 -19.65 -10.88 -6.22
CA GLY A 112 -20.13 -10.25 -5.00
C GLY A 112 -19.21 -9.12 -4.50
N LEU A 113 -17.89 -9.30 -4.65
CA LEU A 113 -16.91 -8.28 -4.30
C LEU A 113 -16.85 -7.16 -5.35
N ALA A 114 -16.88 -7.50 -6.63
CA ALA A 114 -16.82 -6.53 -7.73
C ALA A 114 -18.01 -5.56 -7.71
N THR A 115 -19.22 -6.08 -7.43
CA THR A 115 -20.48 -5.32 -7.45
C THR A 115 -20.86 -4.72 -6.10
N ARG A 116 -20.10 -5.03 -5.02
CA ARG A 116 -20.35 -4.53 -3.66
C ARG A 116 -21.78 -4.75 -3.19
N TYR A 117 -22.28 -5.97 -3.34
CA TYR A 117 -23.63 -6.33 -2.88
C TYR A 117 -23.79 -6.18 -1.37
N ASP A 118 -22.77 -6.56 -0.62
CA ASP A 118 -22.77 -6.39 0.82
C ASP A 118 -22.67 -4.91 1.20
N LYS A 119 -23.67 -4.42 1.94
CA LYS A 119 -23.71 -3.03 2.40
C LYS A 119 -23.04 -2.85 3.77
N HIS A 120 -22.88 -3.93 4.52
CA HIS A 120 -22.19 -3.90 5.80
C HIS A 120 -20.67 -4.10 5.60
N ALA A 121 -19.88 -3.13 6.07
CA ALA A 121 -18.42 -3.13 5.91
C ALA A 121 -17.76 -4.42 6.45
N LEU A 122 -18.26 -4.95 7.57
CA LEU A 122 -17.72 -6.17 8.18
C LEU A 122 -17.95 -7.39 7.29
N ILE A 123 -19.16 -7.54 6.71
CA ILE A 123 -19.51 -8.65 5.82
C ILE A 123 -18.69 -8.56 4.55
N TYR A 124 -18.65 -7.39 3.92
CA TYR A 124 -17.85 -7.15 2.72
C TYR A 124 -16.35 -7.45 2.96
N ARG A 125 -15.80 -7.00 4.09
CA ARG A 125 -14.42 -7.32 4.48
C ARG A 125 -14.23 -8.82 4.67
N GLY A 126 -15.18 -9.51 5.30
CA GLY A 126 -15.15 -10.96 5.45
C GLY A 126 -15.06 -11.68 4.10
N GLY A 127 -15.88 -11.28 3.13
CA GLY A 127 -15.82 -11.80 1.76
C GLY A 127 -14.45 -11.56 1.09
N MET A 128 -13.87 -10.37 1.25
CA MET A 128 -12.52 -10.08 0.74
C MET A 128 -11.44 -10.95 1.39
N VAL A 129 -11.53 -11.20 2.70
CA VAL A 129 -10.58 -12.08 3.42
C VAL A 129 -10.70 -13.50 2.91
N LEU A 130 -11.91 -14.05 2.80
CA LEU A 130 -12.13 -15.41 2.28
C LEU A 130 -11.61 -15.57 0.85
N ALA A 131 -11.92 -14.62 -0.03
CA ALA A 131 -11.39 -14.62 -1.39
C ALA A 131 -9.85 -14.57 -1.41
N SER A 132 -9.24 -13.78 -0.52
CA SER A 132 -7.79 -13.72 -0.38
C SER A 132 -7.18 -15.02 0.09
N ILE A 133 -7.82 -15.75 1.03
CA ILE A 133 -7.38 -17.07 1.48
C ILE A 133 -7.38 -18.05 0.30
N VAL A 134 -8.46 -18.07 -0.49
CA VAL A 134 -8.54 -18.93 -1.68
C VAL A 134 -7.43 -18.58 -2.69
N LEU A 135 -7.13 -17.30 -2.88
CA LEU A 135 -6.01 -16.89 -3.73
C LEU A 135 -4.65 -17.34 -3.20
N TRP A 136 -4.46 -17.35 -1.90
CA TRP A 136 -3.24 -17.87 -1.26
C TRP A 136 -3.08 -19.37 -1.43
N LEU A 137 -4.18 -20.13 -1.31
CA LEU A 137 -4.16 -21.59 -1.46
C LEU A 137 -3.92 -22.05 -2.91
N LYS A 138 -4.15 -21.16 -3.89
CA LYS A 138 -3.92 -21.42 -5.32
C LYS A 138 -2.57 -20.90 -5.84
N ALA A 139 -1.77 -20.27 -4.98
CA ALA A 139 -0.47 -19.72 -5.33
C ALA A 139 0.61 -20.74 -5.09
#